data_82d0ab57be6c794848fc62e4b7516d39
#
_entry.id   82d0ab57be6c794848fc62e4b7516d39
#
_cell.length_a   1.000
_cell.length_b   1.000
_cell.length_c   1.000
_cell.angle_alpha   90.00
_cell.angle_beta   90.00
_cell.angle_gamma   90.00
#
_symmetry.space_group_name_H-M   'P 1'
#
loop_
_entity.id
_entity.type
_entity.pdbx_description
1 polymer ?
#
loop_
_entity_poly.entity_id
_entity_poly.type
_entity_poly.pdbx_seq_one_letter_code
_entity_poly.pdbx_strand_id
1 'polypeptide(L)'
;MQPHKIVSEKEWLAARKDLLAKEKEFTRARDALSAERRALPWVKVEKPYVFDTPHGAKTLAELFGSKSQLIIYHFMLGPGWDEGCPSCSYLADHFDGATIHLANRDTAFVVVSRAPLAEIQTFKKRMGWRFPWVSSFGSDFNFDYKVSFSKEELAKGKIYYNYDSVEDPAYQNDELPGASVFYKDAHGTVFQTYSAYARGLDILVGTYNMLDLTPKGRDEDELPWTMAWVRHHDKYEDSAKSQSCCGAEHRKDDAA
;
A
#
# COMPACT_ATOMS: atom_id res chain seq x y z
N MET A 1 28.21 6.29 -2.67
CA MET A 1 28.33 4.92 -3.23
C MET A 1 29.76 4.45 -3.01
N GLN A 2 29.96 3.27 -2.41
CA GLN A 2 31.29 2.68 -2.25
C GLN A 2 31.86 2.24 -3.62
N PRO A 3 33.18 2.32 -3.83
CA PRO A 3 33.80 1.88 -5.08
C PRO A 3 33.61 0.36 -5.26
N HIS A 4 33.07 -0.03 -6.39
CA HIS A 4 32.91 -1.44 -6.74
C HIS A 4 34.14 -1.99 -7.44
N LYS A 5 34.48 -3.25 -7.15
CA LYS A 5 35.54 -3.96 -7.86
C LYS A 5 35.13 -4.23 -9.30
N ILE A 6 35.95 -3.79 -10.26
CA ILE A 6 35.76 -4.11 -11.66
C ILE A 6 36.51 -5.41 -11.95
N VAL A 7 35.81 -6.40 -12.52
CA VAL A 7 36.30 -7.76 -12.73
C VAL A 7 36.02 -8.25 -14.14
N SER A 8 36.58 -9.39 -14.52
CA SER A 8 36.23 -10.08 -15.77
C SER A 8 34.80 -10.64 -15.72
N GLU A 9 34.18 -10.85 -16.89
CA GLU A 9 32.87 -11.50 -17.01
C GLU A 9 32.82 -12.86 -16.31
N LYS A 10 33.90 -13.65 -16.40
CA LYS A 10 34.01 -14.96 -15.74
C LYS A 10 33.94 -14.86 -14.23
N GLU A 11 34.65 -13.89 -13.64
CA GLU A 11 34.63 -13.65 -12.19
C GLU A 11 33.28 -13.11 -11.74
N TRP A 12 32.68 -12.20 -12.52
CA TRP A 12 31.33 -11.68 -12.27
C TRP A 12 30.29 -12.80 -12.30
N LEU A 13 30.34 -13.69 -13.32
CA LEU A 13 29.41 -14.81 -13.42
C LEU A 13 29.53 -15.78 -12.23
N ALA A 14 30.73 -16.02 -11.73
CA ALA A 14 30.92 -16.85 -10.54
C ALA A 14 30.22 -16.23 -9.32
N ALA A 15 30.51 -14.95 -9.02
CA ALA A 15 29.87 -14.22 -7.91
C ALA A 15 28.33 -14.11 -8.09
N ARG A 16 27.87 -13.91 -9.34
CA ARG A 16 26.42 -13.86 -9.64
C ARG A 16 25.71 -15.19 -9.37
N LYS A 17 26.38 -16.33 -9.64
CA LYS A 17 25.82 -17.67 -9.33
C LYS A 17 25.72 -17.92 -7.83
N ASP A 18 26.69 -17.46 -7.05
CA ASP A 18 26.65 -17.58 -5.58
C ASP A 18 25.50 -16.74 -5.01
N LEU A 19 25.31 -15.53 -5.52
CA LEU A 19 24.14 -14.69 -5.15
C LEU A 19 22.81 -15.35 -5.56
N LEU A 20 22.75 -15.94 -6.77
CA LEU A 20 21.55 -16.63 -7.26
C LEU A 20 21.13 -17.79 -6.33
N ALA A 21 22.10 -18.51 -5.75
CA ALA A 21 21.77 -19.56 -4.79
C ALA A 21 21.00 -19.00 -3.57
N LYS A 22 21.45 -17.87 -3.01
CA LYS A 22 20.78 -17.16 -1.90
C LYS A 22 19.40 -16.61 -2.30
N GLU A 23 19.27 -16.06 -3.50
CA GLU A 23 17.98 -15.58 -4.03
C GLU A 23 16.95 -16.72 -4.13
N LYS A 24 17.39 -17.91 -4.56
CA LYS A 24 16.54 -19.13 -4.58
C LYS A 24 16.13 -19.59 -3.18
N GLU A 25 17.02 -19.50 -2.21
CA GLU A 25 16.71 -19.80 -0.80
C GLU A 25 15.67 -18.81 -0.26
N PHE A 26 15.84 -17.52 -0.50
CA PHE A 26 14.88 -16.48 -0.13
C PHE A 26 13.51 -16.72 -0.78
N THR A 27 13.47 -17.07 -2.06
CA THR A 27 12.22 -17.38 -2.76
C THR A 27 11.49 -18.54 -2.09
N ARG A 28 12.20 -19.64 -1.76
CA ARG A 28 11.60 -20.79 -1.04
C ARG A 28 11.09 -20.40 0.34
N ALA A 29 11.87 -19.60 1.09
CA ALA A 29 11.46 -19.09 2.41
C ALA A 29 10.20 -18.24 2.32
N ARG A 30 10.10 -17.37 1.30
CA ARG A 30 8.92 -16.54 1.04
C ARG A 30 7.69 -17.39 0.70
N ASP A 31 7.86 -18.45 -0.08
CA ASP A 31 6.77 -19.37 -0.43
C ASP A 31 6.26 -20.13 0.81
N ALA A 32 7.18 -20.60 1.68
CA ALA A 32 6.84 -21.24 2.95
C ALA A 32 6.06 -20.28 3.86
N LEU A 33 6.56 -19.07 4.06
CA LEU A 33 5.86 -18.02 4.85
C LEU A 33 4.48 -17.70 4.27
N SER A 34 4.33 -17.71 2.95
CA SER A 34 3.03 -17.49 2.30
C SER A 34 2.07 -18.66 2.54
N ALA A 35 2.57 -19.90 2.65
CA ALA A 35 1.78 -21.06 3.04
C ALA A 35 1.34 -20.96 4.51
N GLU A 36 2.22 -20.56 5.42
CA GLU A 36 1.91 -20.33 6.84
C GLU A 36 0.83 -19.25 7.01
N ARG A 37 0.91 -18.13 6.26
CA ARG A 37 -0.15 -17.10 6.25
C ARG A 37 -1.52 -17.67 5.90
N ARG A 38 -1.59 -18.56 4.90
CA ARG A 38 -2.85 -19.21 4.51
C ARG A 38 -3.37 -20.21 5.54
N ALA A 39 -2.50 -20.70 6.40
CA ALA A 39 -2.83 -21.63 7.48
C ALA A 39 -3.22 -20.93 8.80
N LEU A 40 -3.12 -19.59 8.87
CA LEU A 40 -3.55 -18.85 10.06
C LEU A 40 -5.02 -19.12 10.38
N PRO A 41 -5.41 -19.20 11.66
CA PRO A 41 -6.80 -19.25 12.06
C PRO A 41 -7.52 -17.95 11.69
N TRP A 42 -8.82 -18.05 11.40
CA TRP A 42 -9.63 -16.90 11.02
C TRP A 42 -10.47 -16.40 12.20
N VAL A 43 -10.75 -15.09 12.20
CA VAL A 43 -11.64 -14.46 13.17
C VAL A 43 -12.92 -14.04 12.46
N LYS A 44 -14.08 -14.49 12.95
CA LYS A 44 -15.38 -14.05 12.44
C LYS A 44 -15.58 -12.57 12.76
N VAL A 45 -15.98 -11.79 11.76
CA VAL A 45 -16.31 -10.37 11.92
C VAL A 45 -17.77 -10.27 12.34
N GLU A 46 -18.00 -9.95 13.62
CA GLU A 46 -19.34 -9.84 14.20
C GLU A 46 -19.94 -8.43 14.05
N LYS A 47 -19.11 -7.42 13.96
CA LYS A 47 -19.52 -6.00 13.96
C LYS A 47 -19.98 -5.60 12.54
N PRO A 48 -21.18 -4.97 12.41
CA PRO A 48 -21.70 -4.55 11.12
C PRO A 48 -21.07 -3.21 10.68
N TYR A 49 -19.88 -3.26 10.10
CA TYR A 49 -19.23 -2.07 9.54
C TYR A 49 -19.93 -1.59 8.28
N VAL A 50 -20.09 -0.26 8.19
CA VAL A 50 -20.65 0.44 7.03
C VAL A 50 -19.66 1.49 6.56
N PHE A 51 -19.56 1.67 5.25
CA PHE A 51 -18.65 2.58 4.58
C PHE A 51 -19.42 3.47 3.60
N ASP A 52 -19.07 4.75 3.55
CA ASP A 52 -19.59 5.63 2.51
C ASP A 52 -18.83 5.40 1.21
N THR A 53 -19.59 5.23 0.11
CA THR A 53 -19.04 5.04 -1.23
C THR A 53 -19.69 6.03 -2.21
N PRO A 54 -19.10 6.29 -3.39
CA PRO A 54 -19.73 7.13 -4.42
C PRO A 54 -21.11 6.64 -4.88
N HIS A 55 -21.49 5.41 -4.54
CA HIS A 55 -22.74 4.77 -4.94
C HIS A 55 -23.68 4.49 -3.75
N GLY A 56 -23.49 5.20 -2.63
CA GLY A 56 -24.23 5.01 -1.39
C GLY A 56 -23.47 4.17 -0.35
N ALA A 57 -24.06 4.00 0.83
CA ALA A 57 -23.47 3.23 1.91
C ALA A 57 -23.39 1.74 1.55
N LYS A 58 -22.27 1.09 1.95
CA LYS A 58 -22.05 -0.35 1.78
C LYS A 58 -21.52 -0.97 3.05
N THR A 59 -22.00 -2.16 3.35
CA THR A 59 -21.46 -3.01 4.42
C THR A 59 -20.11 -3.62 4.01
N LEU A 60 -19.33 -4.11 4.99
CA LEU A 60 -18.09 -4.84 4.71
C LEU A 60 -18.32 -6.02 3.74
N ALA A 61 -19.43 -6.78 3.89
CA ALA A 61 -19.76 -7.89 3.02
C ALA A 61 -20.05 -7.45 1.56
N GLU A 62 -20.60 -6.26 1.36
CA GLU A 62 -20.89 -5.70 0.03
C GLU A 62 -19.65 -5.16 -0.68
N LEU A 63 -18.57 -4.80 0.06
CA LEU A 63 -17.29 -4.39 -0.54
C LEU A 63 -16.61 -5.51 -1.33
N PHE A 64 -16.90 -6.75 -1.05
CA PHE A 64 -16.42 -7.90 -1.83
C PHE A 64 -16.99 -7.93 -3.26
N GLY A 65 -18.14 -7.30 -3.50
CA GLY A 65 -18.88 -7.48 -4.73
C GLY A 65 -19.20 -8.96 -4.98
N SER A 66 -18.82 -9.48 -6.15
CA SER A 66 -18.97 -10.88 -6.52
C SER A 66 -17.82 -11.79 -6.07
N LYS A 67 -16.85 -11.27 -5.34
CA LYS A 67 -15.63 -12.01 -4.93
C LYS A 67 -15.78 -12.64 -3.56
N SER A 68 -15.03 -13.69 -3.29
CA SER A 68 -14.96 -14.32 -1.97
C SER A 68 -13.82 -13.79 -1.10
N GLN A 69 -12.85 -13.09 -1.69
CA GLN A 69 -11.70 -12.52 -0.98
C GLN A 69 -11.69 -11.00 -1.12
N LEU A 70 -11.25 -10.31 -0.07
CA LEU A 70 -11.12 -8.85 -0.05
C LEU A 70 -9.81 -8.45 0.61
N ILE A 71 -9.04 -7.59 -0.06
CA ILE A 71 -7.91 -6.88 0.52
C ILE A 71 -8.35 -5.44 0.75
N ILE A 72 -8.22 -4.96 1.97
CA ILE A 72 -8.39 -3.55 2.33
C ILE A 72 -7.03 -2.96 2.64
N TYR A 73 -6.68 -1.86 1.98
CA TYR A 73 -5.56 -1.02 2.36
C TYR A 73 -6.06 0.17 3.18
N HIS A 74 -5.57 0.30 4.41
CA HIS A 74 -5.85 1.44 5.28
C HIS A 74 -4.90 2.59 4.93
N PHE A 75 -5.43 3.57 4.22
CA PHE A 75 -4.67 4.73 3.75
C PHE A 75 -4.81 5.88 4.74
N MET A 76 -3.69 6.46 5.15
CA MET A 76 -3.65 7.58 6.10
C MET A 76 -4.19 8.86 5.44
N LEU A 77 -5.46 9.14 5.66
CA LEU A 77 -6.16 10.38 5.37
C LEU A 77 -7.26 10.54 6.42
N GLY A 78 -6.98 11.34 7.44
CA GLY A 78 -7.91 11.64 8.53
C GLY A 78 -8.85 12.79 8.18
N PRO A 79 -9.95 12.99 8.95
CA PRO A 79 -10.86 14.11 8.75
C PRO A 79 -10.14 15.46 8.88
N GLY A 80 -10.35 16.34 7.90
CA GLY A 80 -9.77 17.68 7.88
C GLY A 80 -8.29 17.73 7.47
N TRP A 81 -7.70 16.61 7.01
CA TRP A 81 -6.38 16.65 6.39
C TRP A 81 -6.48 17.26 4.99
N ASP A 82 -5.59 18.19 4.66
CA ASP A 82 -5.55 18.83 3.35
C ASP A 82 -5.18 17.84 2.23
N GLU A 83 -4.35 16.85 2.56
CA GLU A 83 -3.91 15.81 1.62
C GLU A 83 -3.52 14.51 2.33
N GLY A 84 -3.54 13.42 1.59
CA GLY A 84 -3.15 12.11 2.11
C GLY A 84 -1.65 11.98 2.38
N CYS A 85 -1.26 11.03 3.21
CA CYS A 85 0.13 10.75 3.52
C CYS A 85 0.97 10.47 2.26
N PRO A 86 2.13 11.11 2.06
CA PRO A 86 2.99 10.87 0.90
C PRO A 86 3.45 9.42 0.75
N SER A 87 3.81 8.75 1.84
CA SER A 87 4.26 7.34 1.83
C SER A 87 3.12 6.38 1.46
N CYS A 88 1.89 6.64 1.94
CA CYS A 88 0.71 5.90 1.50
C CYS A 88 0.42 6.14 0.02
N SER A 89 0.61 7.37 -0.46
CA SER A 89 0.43 7.73 -1.88
C SER A 89 1.43 7.01 -2.77
N TYR A 90 2.69 6.97 -2.37
CA TYR A 90 3.76 6.24 -3.04
C TYR A 90 3.43 4.74 -3.21
N LEU A 91 2.87 4.12 -2.16
CA LEU A 91 2.41 2.74 -2.23
C LEU A 91 1.17 2.62 -3.12
N ALA A 92 0.20 3.55 -3.00
CA ALA A 92 -1.06 3.54 -3.75
C ALA A 92 -0.87 3.70 -5.26
N ASP A 93 0.19 4.36 -5.72
CA ASP A 93 0.55 4.48 -7.13
C ASP A 93 0.74 3.11 -7.84
N HIS A 94 0.91 2.01 -7.09
CA HIS A 94 1.04 0.65 -7.62
C HIS A 94 -0.29 -0.11 -7.70
N PHE A 95 -1.42 0.43 -7.22
CA PHE A 95 -2.65 -0.34 -7.07
C PHE A 95 -3.45 -0.49 -8.36
N ASP A 96 -3.56 0.56 -9.17
CA ASP A 96 -4.42 0.57 -10.36
C ASP A 96 -4.09 -0.55 -11.34
N GLY A 97 -2.80 -0.84 -11.55
CA GLY A 97 -2.36 -1.94 -12.40
C GLY A 97 -2.62 -3.34 -11.82
N ALA A 98 -2.69 -3.46 -10.49
CA ALA A 98 -2.85 -4.74 -9.81
C ALA A 98 -4.32 -5.17 -9.68
N THR A 99 -5.25 -4.23 -9.54
CA THR A 99 -6.65 -4.51 -9.20
C THR A 99 -7.36 -5.42 -10.20
N ILE A 100 -7.10 -5.24 -11.50
CA ILE A 100 -7.70 -6.08 -12.55
C ILE A 100 -7.24 -7.55 -12.46
N HIS A 101 -5.97 -7.77 -12.12
CA HIS A 101 -5.41 -9.12 -11.97
C HIS A 101 -5.94 -9.79 -10.70
N LEU A 102 -6.04 -9.06 -9.59
CA LEU A 102 -6.65 -9.54 -8.34
C LEU A 102 -8.10 -9.97 -8.58
N ALA A 103 -8.88 -9.15 -9.29
CA ALA A 103 -10.27 -9.47 -9.62
C ALA A 103 -10.43 -10.77 -10.42
N ASN A 104 -9.46 -11.12 -11.30
CA ASN A 104 -9.43 -12.39 -12.03
C ASN A 104 -9.02 -13.58 -11.15
N ARG A 105 -8.52 -13.33 -9.93
CA ARG A 105 -8.18 -14.36 -8.92
C ARG A 105 -9.13 -14.32 -7.73
N ASP A 106 -10.39 -13.97 -7.98
CA ASP A 106 -11.47 -13.95 -6.99
C ASP A 106 -11.18 -13.05 -5.78
N THR A 107 -10.46 -11.93 -6.00
CA THR A 107 -10.05 -11.02 -4.95
C THR A 107 -10.49 -9.60 -5.28
N ALA A 108 -11.33 -9.00 -4.44
CA ALA A 108 -11.62 -7.58 -4.45
C ALA A 108 -10.49 -6.81 -3.75
N PHE A 109 -10.27 -5.57 -4.18
CA PHE A 109 -9.33 -4.65 -3.55
C PHE A 109 -10.01 -3.31 -3.31
N VAL A 110 -9.93 -2.78 -2.08
CA VAL A 110 -10.53 -1.51 -1.69
C VAL A 110 -9.56 -0.74 -0.80
N VAL A 111 -9.44 0.55 -1.03
CA VAL A 111 -8.74 1.47 -0.12
C VAL A 111 -9.77 2.06 0.84
N VAL A 112 -9.41 2.18 2.12
CA VAL A 112 -10.25 2.77 3.17
C VAL A 112 -9.48 3.88 3.87
N SER A 113 -10.15 5.00 4.12
CA SER A 113 -9.66 6.10 4.96
C SER A 113 -10.77 6.61 5.87
N ARG A 114 -10.39 7.25 6.98
CA ARG A 114 -11.35 7.83 7.95
C ARG A 114 -11.85 9.23 7.56
N ALA A 115 -11.24 9.88 6.57
CA ALA A 115 -11.73 11.16 6.06
C ALA A 115 -13.16 11.04 5.48
N PRO A 116 -13.98 12.11 5.52
CA PRO A 116 -15.24 12.16 4.79
C PRO A 116 -15.07 11.84 3.31
N LEU A 117 -16.06 11.19 2.70
CA LEU A 117 -15.97 10.72 1.32
C LEU A 117 -15.65 11.85 0.31
N ALA A 118 -16.16 13.06 0.53
CA ALA A 118 -15.90 14.21 -0.36
C ALA A 118 -14.40 14.60 -0.38
N GLU A 119 -13.74 14.57 0.78
CA GLU A 119 -12.30 14.84 0.89
C GLU A 119 -11.50 13.75 0.17
N ILE A 120 -11.85 12.48 0.39
CA ILE A 120 -11.25 11.32 -0.31
C ILE A 120 -11.37 11.48 -1.83
N GLN A 121 -12.56 11.78 -2.35
CA GLN A 121 -12.78 11.90 -3.79
C GLN A 121 -12.01 13.07 -4.41
N THR A 122 -11.87 14.17 -3.69
CA THR A 122 -11.06 15.33 -4.11
C THR A 122 -9.60 14.94 -4.27
N PHE A 123 -9.02 14.31 -3.25
CA PHE A 123 -7.62 13.88 -3.27
C PHE A 123 -7.38 12.77 -4.30
N LYS A 124 -8.27 11.77 -4.37
CA LYS A 124 -8.21 10.69 -5.38
C LYS A 124 -8.22 11.24 -6.81
N LYS A 125 -9.08 12.23 -7.09
CA LYS A 125 -9.15 12.90 -8.41
C LYS A 125 -7.85 13.62 -8.74
N ARG A 126 -7.26 14.35 -7.78
CA ARG A 126 -5.97 15.01 -7.94
C ARG A 126 -4.88 14.01 -8.32
N MET A 127 -4.83 12.87 -7.63
CA MET A 127 -3.83 11.82 -7.86
C MET A 127 -4.14 10.95 -9.09
N GLY A 128 -5.27 11.12 -9.77
CA GLY A 128 -5.62 10.36 -10.96
C GLY A 128 -5.91 8.87 -10.74
N TRP A 129 -6.07 8.42 -9.48
CA TRP A 129 -6.30 7.02 -9.15
C TRP A 129 -7.71 6.54 -9.48
N ARG A 130 -7.83 5.27 -9.88
CA ARG A 130 -9.11 4.66 -10.30
C ARG A 130 -9.60 3.57 -9.34
N PHE A 131 -8.73 2.96 -8.54
CA PHE A 131 -9.11 1.93 -7.59
C PHE A 131 -10.26 2.37 -6.67
N PRO A 132 -11.11 1.44 -6.17
CA PRO A 132 -12.17 1.77 -5.21
C PRO A 132 -11.57 2.34 -3.93
N TRP A 133 -12.07 3.52 -3.50
CA TRP A 133 -11.69 4.15 -2.26
C TRP A 133 -12.94 4.62 -1.53
N VAL A 134 -13.14 4.13 -0.31
CA VAL A 134 -14.34 4.34 0.49
C VAL A 134 -13.98 5.01 1.82
N SER A 135 -14.98 5.64 2.44
CA SER A 135 -14.82 6.30 3.73
C SER A 135 -15.35 5.42 4.86
N SER A 136 -14.59 5.32 5.93
CA SER A 136 -15.03 4.78 7.22
C SER A 136 -15.38 5.90 8.23
N PHE A 137 -15.64 7.13 7.75
CA PHE A 137 -16.02 8.25 8.60
C PHE A 137 -17.26 7.91 9.44
N GLY A 138 -17.17 8.16 10.75
CA GLY A 138 -18.24 7.82 11.70
C GLY A 138 -18.36 6.33 12.02
N SER A 139 -17.46 5.47 11.49
CA SER A 139 -17.38 4.04 11.81
C SER A 139 -16.19 3.76 12.72
N ASP A 140 -16.31 2.75 13.58
CA ASP A 140 -15.19 2.28 14.41
C ASP A 140 -14.17 1.43 13.64
N PHE A 141 -14.38 1.17 12.35
CA PHE A 141 -13.59 0.21 11.56
C PHE A 141 -12.07 0.44 11.69
N ASN A 142 -11.60 1.66 11.43
CA ASN A 142 -10.17 1.94 11.50
C ASN A 142 -9.60 1.83 12.93
N PHE A 143 -10.39 2.16 13.95
CA PHE A 143 -10.00 2.02 15.37
C PHE A 143 -9.90 0.54 15.77
N ASP A 144 -10.87 -0.29 15.37
CA ASP A 144 -10.88 -1.72 15.65
C ASP A 144 -9.69 -2.43 14.97
N TYR A 145 -9.31 -2.01 13.76
CA TYR A 145 -8.14 -2.51 13.02
C TYR A 145 -6.82 -1.82 13.41
N LYS A 146 -6.82 -0.99 14.47
CA LYS A 146 -5.62 -0.39 15.06
C LYS A 146 -4.79 0.45 14.07
N VAL A 147 -5.48 1.18 13.21
CA VAL A 147 -4.88 2.11 12.24
C VAL A 147 -5.35 3.55 12.43
N SER A 148 -6.28 3.78 13.36
CA SER A 148 -6.67 5.12 13.84
C SER A 148 -6.71 5.13 15.36
N PHE A 149 -6.37 6.25 15.95
CA PHE A 149 -6.23 6.40 17.40
C PHE A 149 -7.01 7.62 17.89
N SER A 150 -7.66 7.47 19.04
CA SER A 150 -8.32 8.58 19.71
C SER A 150 -7.31 9.53 20.36
N LYS A 151 -7.75 10.77 20.61
CA LYS A 151 -6.91 11.74 21.33
C LYS A 151 -6.52 11.24 22.72
N GLU A 152 -7.40 10.48 23.37
CA GLU A 152 -7.18 9.87 24.68
C GLU A 152 -6.12 8.76 24.62
N GLU A 153 -6.07 7.98 23.54
CA GLU A 153 -5.02 6.97 23.32
C GLU A 153 -3.68 7.63 23.07
N LEU A 154 -3.63 8.63 22.18
CA LEU A 154 -2.40 9.39 21.87
C LEU A 154 -1.86 10.13 23.11
N ALA A 155 -2.75 10.69 23.95
CA ALA A 155 -2.36 11.39 25.18
C ALA A 155 -1.68 10.48 26.22
N LYS A 156 -1.87 9.16 26.14
CA LYS A 156 -1.17 8.18 26.99
C LYS A 156 0.28 7.97 26.58
N GLY A 157 0.72 8.49 25.42
CA GLY A 157 2.06 8.31 24.89
C GLY A 157 2.36 6.88 24.41
N LYS A 158 1.31 6.03 24.36
CA LYS A 158 1.44 4.61 24.01
C LYS A 158 0.21 4.17 23.22
N ILE A 159 0.46 3.59 22.04
CA ILE A 159 -0.58 3.03 21.17
C ILE A 159 -0.34 1.54 20.94
N TYR A 160 -1.40 0.79 20.64
CA TYR A 160 -1.29 -0.60 20.19
C TYR A 160 -1.32 -0.64 18.67
N TYR A 161 -0.17 -0.93 18.06
CA TYR A 161 0.00 -0.98 16.62
C TYR A 161 0.95 -2.11 16.22
N ASN A 162 0.71 -2.75 15.10
CA ASN A 162 1.54 -3.86 14.58
C ASN A 162 1.75 -4.98 15.62
N TYR A 163 0.67 -5.33 16.33
CA TYR A 163 0.59 -6.40 17.34
C TYR A 163 1.41 -6.16 18.61
N ASP A 164 1.87 -4.93 18.83
CA ASP A 164 2.61 -4.58 20.03
C ASP A 164 2.21 -3.17 20.54
N SER A 165 2.59 -2.90 21.78
CA SER A 165 2.47 -1.58 22.37
C SER A 165 3.69 -0.75 22.00
N VAL A 166 3.48 0.33 21.26
CA VAL A 166 4.53 1.21 20.74
C VAL A 166 4.52 2.54 21.49
N GLU A 167 5.66 2.91 22.05
CA GLU A 167 5.97 4.21 22.64
C GLU A 167 6.97 4.90 21.71
N ASP A 168 6.49 5.62 20.70
CA ASP A 168 7.36 6.34 19.77
C ASP A 168 6.80 7.73 19.48
N PRO A 169 7.57 8.81 19.72
CA PRO A 169 7.16 10.16 19.37
C PRO A 169 6.85 10.36 17.87
N ALA A 170 7.37 9.47 17.01
CA ALA A 170 7.05 9.46 15.58
C ALA A 170 5.59 9.08 15.29
N TYR A 171 4.90 8.37 16.21
CA TYR A 171 3.50 8.00 16.10
C TYR A 171 2.55 9.04 16.73
N GLN A 172 2.82 10.32 16.54
CA GLN A 172 1.91 11.39 16.97
C GLN A 172 0.71 11.60 16.05
N ASN A 173 0.70 10.89 14.90
CA ASN A 173 -0.43 10.92 13.99
C ASN A 173 -1.59 10.07 14.52
N ASP A 174 -2.81 10.56 14.33
CA ASP A 174 -4.03 9.83 14.66
C ASP A 174 -4.39 8.74 13.62
N GLU A 175 -3.60 8.62 12.54
CA GLU A 175 -3.71 7.61 11.49
C GLU A 175 -2.37 6.90 11.26
N LEU A 176 -2.40 5.58 11.07
CA LEU A 176 -1.27 4.76 10.64
C LEU A 176 -1.68 3.82 9.50
N PRO A 177 -0.73 3.37 8.63
CA PRO A 177 -1.06 2.53 7.49
C PRO A 177 -1.23 1.07 7.90
N GLY A 178 -2.03 0.33 7.13
CA GLY A 178 -2.18 -1.11 7.30
C GLY A 178 -2.80 -1.77 6.07
N ALA A 179 -2.78 -3.09 6.05
CA ALA A 179 -3.54 -3.89 5.12
C ALA A 179 -4.25 -5.01 5.87
N SER A 180 -5.54 -5.20 5.61
CA SER A 180 -6.34 -6.27 6.20
C SER A 180 -6.97 -7.12 5.11
N VAL A 181 -6.97 -8.44 5.33
CA VAL A 181 -7.47 -9.41 4.35
C VAL A 181 -8.64 -10.17 4.95
N PHE A 182 -9.69 -10.32 4.15
CA PHE A 182 -10.94 -10.94 4.55
C PHE A 182 -11.35 -12.02 3.57
N TYR A 183 -12.10 -12.99 4.08
CA TYR A 183 -12.79 -14.00 3.31
C TYR A 183 -14.29 -13.96 3.62
N LYS A 184 -15.12 -14.13 2.60
CA LYS A 184 -16.58 -14.24 2.72
C LYS A 184 -17.02 -15.61 2.23
N ASP A 185 -17.65 -16.37 3.11
CA ASP A 185 -18.16 -17.70 2.77
C ASP A 185 -19.43 -17.65 1.91
N ALA A 186 -19.91 -18.83 1.50
CA ALA A 186 -21.13 -18.97 0.68
C ALA A 186 -22.41 -18.51 1.41
N HIS A 187 -22.38 -18.39 2.74
CA HIS A 187 -23.50 -17.91 3.55
C HIS A 187 -23.44 -16.38 3.80
N GLY A 188 -22.41 -15.71 3.28
CA GLY A 188 -22.19 -14.27 3.47
C GLY A 188 -21.49 -13.92 4.77
N THR A 189 -21.03 -14.88 5.55
CA THR A 189 -20.25 -14.64 6.76
C THR A 189 -18.84 -14.15 6.40
N VAL A 190 -18.40 -13.05 7.02
CA VAL A 190 -17.09 -12.46 6.78
C VAL A 190 -16.13 -12.87 7.89
N PHE A 191 -14.92 -13.22 7.50
CA PHE A 191 -13.81 -13.57 8.39
C PHE A 191 -12.60 -12.69 8.08
N GLN A 192 -11.94 -12.18 9.12
CA GLN A 192 -10.59 -11.63 9.00
C GLN A 192 -9.61 -12.80 8.98
N THR A 193 -8.72 -12.80 7.99
CA THR A 193 -7.76 -13.89 7.76
C THR A 193 -6.31 -13.47 7.97
N TYR A 194 -5.99 -12.18 7.76
CA TYR A 194 -4.65 -11.65 7.89
C TYR A 194 -4.66 -10.12 8.03
N SER A 195 -3.67 -9.57 8.69
CA SER A 195 -3.35 -8.13 8.62
C SER A 195 -1.84 -7.92 8.67
N ALA A 196 -1.39 -6.83 8.05
CA ALA A 196 0.00 -6.39 8.07
C ALA A 196 0.08 -4.87 8.25
N TYR A 197 1.13 -4.42 8.94
CA TYR A 197 1.33 -3.03 9.31
C TYR A 197 2.80 -2.64 9.12
N ALA A 198 3.10 -1.35 9.20
CA ALA A 198 4.46 -0.83 9.12
C ALA A 198 5.26 -1.47 7.97
N ARG A 199 6.46 -1.97 8.24
CA ARG A 199 7.31 -2.61 7.23
C ARG A 199 6.75 -3.93 6.67
N GLY A 200 5.73 -4.52 7.28
CA GLY A 200 4.98 -5.61 6.67
C GLY A 200 4.30 -5.23 5.34
N LEU A 201 4.18 -3.94 5.06
CA LEU A 201 3.64 -3.40 3.80
C LEU A 201 4.70 -3.23 2.70
N ASP A 202 6.00 -3.37 2.99
CA ASP A 202 7.08 -3.19 2.00
C ASP A 202 6.89 -4.06 0.75
N ILE A 203 6.33 -5.26 0.91
CA ILE A 203 6.00 -6.17 -0.19
C ILE A 203 5.04 -5.54 -1.23
N LEU A 204 4.25 -4.54 -0.84
CA LEU A 204 3.30 -3.84 -1.72
C LEU A 204 3.93 -2.63 -2.41
N VAL A 205 5.14 -2.22 -2.01
CA VAL A 205 5.85 -1.05 -2.55
C VAL A 205 6.70 -1.48 -3.74
N GLY A 206 6.11 -1.48 -4.95
CA GLY A 206 6.78 -1.94 -6.17
C GLY A 206 8.07 -1.16 -6.48
N THR A 207 8.08 0.17 -6.28
CA THR A 207 9.27 0.99 -6.52
C THR A 207 10.43 0.59 -5.60
N TYR A 208 10.19 0.26 -4.33
CA TYR A 208 11.26 -0.25 -3.46
C TYR A 208 11.86 -1.55 -3.97
N ASN A 209 11.01 -2.47 -4.43
CA ASN A 209 11.49 -3.72 -5.03
C ASN A 209 12.35 -3.47 -6.29
N MET A 210 12.08 -2.41 -7.04
CA MET A 210 12.90 -2.01 -8.21
C MET A 210 14.19 -1.32 -7.77
N LEU A 211 14.15 -0.40 -6.80
CA LEU A 211 15.32 0.27 -6.27
C LEU A 211 16.32 -0.72 -5.65
N ASP A 212 15.84 -1.73 -4.95
CA ASP A 212 16.68 -2.78 -4.35
C ASP A 212 17.47 -3.60 -5.40
N LEU A 213 17.13 -3.51 -6.69
CA LEU A 213 17.90 -4.10 -7.80
C LEU A 213 19.02 -3.17 -8.32
N THR A 214 19.02 -1.91 -7.93
CA THR A 214 19.96 -0.91 -8.43
C THR A 214 21.23 -0.83 -7.56
N PRO A 215 22.37 -0.35 -8.11
CA PRO A 215 23.60 -0.22 -7.35
C PRO A 215 23.52 0.72 -6.13
N LYS A 216 22.62 1.68 -6.12
CA LYS A 216 22.40 2.60 -5.00
C LYS A 216 21.39 2.09 -3.99
N GLY A 217 20.54 1.11 -4.40
CA GLY A 217 19.43 0.68 -3.58
C GLY A 217 18.43 1.81 -3.32
N ARG A 218 17.87 1.88 -2.13
CA ARG A 218 16.91 2.90 -1.71
C ARG A 218 17.58 4.26 -1.42
N ASP A 219 18.88 4.26 -1.18
CA ASP A 219 19.72 5.45 -0.89
C ASP A 219 19.19 6.31 0.27
N GLU A 220 18.75 5.64 1.35
CA GLU A 220 18.07 6.26 2.49
C GLU A 220 18.91 6.34 3.77
N ASP A 221 20.14 5.79 3.78
CA ASP A 221 20.98 5.67 4.98
C ASP A 221 21.35 7.03 5.60
N GLU A 222 21.49 8.07 4.77
CA GLU A 222 21.83 9.44 5.19
C GLU A 222 20.59 10.34 5.42
N LEU A 223 19.38 9.78 5.24
CA LEU A 223 18.16 10.55 5.42
C LEU A 223 17.74 10.59 6.89
N PRO A 224 17.04 11.65 7.35
CA PRO A 224 16.59 11.76 8.73
C PRO A 224 15.61 10.65 9.16
N TRP A 225 14.89 10.07 8.22
CA TRP A 225 14.04 8.88 8.38
C TRP A 225 13.80 8.19 7.03
N THR A 226 13.46 6.93 7.06
CA THR A 226 13.06 6.14 5.88
C THR A 226 11.92 6.83 5.13
N MET A 227 12.00 6.91 3.79
CA MET A 227 11.02 7.58 2.92
C MET A 227 10.99 9.13 3.05
N ALA A 228 11.97 9.79 3.69
CA ALA A 228 12.01 11.25 3.80
C ALA A 228 12.06 11.97 2.43
N TRP A 229 12.48 11.29 1.39
CA TRP A 229 12.53 11.79 0.01
C TRP A 229 11.18 11.68 -0.74
N VAL A 230 10.27 10.83 -0.25
CA VAL A 230 9.00 10.54 -0.92
C VAL A 230 8.10 11.78 -0.94
N ARG A 231 7.52 12.05 -2.10
CA ARG A 231 6.50 13.09 -2.35
C ARG A 231 5.29 12.46 -3.04
N HIS A 232 4.18 13.16 -3.10
CA HIS A 232 3.12 12.82 -4.03
C HIS A 232 3.69 12.87 -5.45
N HIS A 233 3.29 11.97 -6.33
CA HIS A 233 3.89 11.86 -7.67
C HIS A 233 3.77 13.14 -8.51
N ASP A 234 2.78 14.00 -8.21
CA ASP A 234 2.58 15.30 -8.85
C ASP A 234 3.42 16.45 -8.22
N LYS A 235 4.20 16.16 -7.17
CA LYS A 235 5.05 17.14 -6.47
C LYS A 235 6.55 16.92 -6.63
N TYR A 236 6.98 16.00 -7.47
CA TYR A 236 8.39 15.90 -7.85
C TYR A 236 8.73 16.99 -8.88
N GLU A 237 9.88 17.65 -8.72
CA GLU A 237 10.29 18.80 -9.53
C GLU A 237 10.34 18.53 -11.04
N ASP A 238 10.54 17.26 -11.43
CA ASP A 238 10.60 16.81 -12.84
C ASP A 238 9.29 16.26 -13.38
N SER A 239 8.20 16.20 -12.59
CA SER A 239 6.92 15.62 -13.03
C SER A 239 6.29 16.37 -14.21
N ALA A 240 6.56 17.68 -14.33
CA ALA A 240 6.11 18.50 -15.45
C ALA A 240 6.85 18.20 -16.77
N LYS A 241 8.10 17.69 -16.71
CA LYS A 241 8.92 17.40 -17.90
C LYS A 241 8.63 16.04 -18.51
N SER A 242 8.20 15.05 -17.71
CA SER A 242 7.93 13.68 -18.19
C SER A 242 6.63 13.56 -19.01
N GLN A 243 5.71 14.50 -18.88
CA GLN A 243 4.47 14.51 -19.68
C GLN A 243 4.65 15.04 -21.11
N SER A 244 5.78 15.67 -21.43
CA SER A 244 6.04 16.23 -22.77
C SER A 244 6.70 15.25 -23.75
N CYS A 245 7.10 14.05 -23.32
CA CYS A 245 7.81 13.08 -24.19
C CYS A 245 6.89 12.20 -25.06
N CYS A 246 5.57 12.31 -24.98
CA CYS A 246 4.63 11.53 -25.80
C CYS A 246 3.88 12.35 -26.86
N GLY A 247 4.35 13.56 -27.17
CA GLY A 247 3.89 14.35 -28.32
C GLY A 247 4.64 13.96 -29.58
N ALA A 248 4.11 12.97 -30.33
CA ALA A 248 4.60 12.70 -31.68
C ALA A 248 4.28 13.91 -32.58
N GLU A 249 5.27 14.67 -32.98
CA GLU A 249 5.17 15.62 -34.09
C GLU A 249 4.86 14.85 -35.38
N HIS A 250 3.62 14.92 -35.84
CA HIS A 250 3.30 14.61 -37.23
C HIS A 250 3.95 15.68 -38.10
N ARG A 251 5.10 15.36 -38.71
CA ARG A 251 5.58 16.13 -39.87
C ARG A 251 4.60 15.89 -41.01
N LYS A 252 3.95 16.93 -41.43
CA LYS A 252 3.32 17.00 -42.76
C LYS A 252 4.43 17.19 -43.76
N ASP A 253 4.71 16.18 -44.54
CA ASP A 253 5.47 16.36 -45.78
C ASP A 253 4.52 16.95 -46.82
N ASP A 254 4.67 18.22 -47.13
CA ASP A 254 4.11 18.84 -48.31
C ASP A 254 5.00 18.41 -49.48
N ALA A 255 4.45 17.58 -50.37
CA ALA A 255 5.01 17.30 -51.68
C ALA A 255 4.43 18.28 -52.69
N ALA A 256 5.29 19.08 -53.29
CA ALA A 256 5.06 19.76 -54.56
C ALA A 256 5.42 18.88 -55.75
#